data_6555e937460821d533cc4e0a8466bdcc
#
_entry.id   6555e937460821d533cc4e0a8466bdcc
#
_cell.length_a   1.000
_cell.length_b   1.000
_cell.length_c   1.000
_cell.angle_alpha   90.00
_cell.angle_beta   90.00
_cell.angle_gamma   90.00
#
_symmetry.space_group_name_H-M   'P 1'
#
loop_
_entity.id
_entity.type
_entity.pdbx_description
1 polymer ?
#
loop_
_entity_poly.entity_id
_entity_poly.type
_entity_poly.pdbx_seq_one_letter_code
_entity_poly.pdbx_strand_id
1 'polypeptide(L)'
;MALTAFELGKLKIAGHVREELDRAGITAQSIQIKSGGIETPPRTARLTIIVNGIPANLDLKENEVEDCEFIVAGETWHKITAFIGRLAR
;
A
#
# COMPACT_ATOMS: atom_id res chain seq x y z
N MET A 1 -11.54 12.21 -16.62
CA MET A 1 -12.28 11.65 -15.48
C MET A 1 -11.52 11.86 -14.18
N ALA A 2 -12.22 12.31 -13.16
CA ALA A 2 -11.60 12.47 -11.85
C ALA A 2 -11.42 11.10 -11.19
N LEU A 3 -10.29 10.88 -10.56
CA LEU A 3 -10.04 9.69 -9.77
C LEU A 3 -10.84 9.77 -8.47
N THR A 4 -11.32 8.61 -7.99
CA THR A 4 -11.98 8.54 -6.68
C THR A 4 -10.95 8.66 -5.56
N ALA A 5 -11.42 8.96 -4.34
CA ALA A 5 -10.54 8.99 -3.16
C ALA A 5 -9.82 7.67 -2.96
N PHE A 6 -10.50 6.56 -3.26
CA PHE A 6 -9.90 5.23 -3.18
C PHE A 6 -8.74 5.05 -4.17
N GLU A 7 -8.94 5.50 -5.42
CA GLU A 7 -7.90 5.41 -6.45
C GLU A 7 -6.70 6.31 -6.14
N LEU A 8 -6.97 7.54 -5.69
CA LEU A 8 -5.91 8.48 -5.28
C LEU A 8 -5.14 7.94 -4.09
N GLY A 9 -5.85 7.36 -3.12
CA GLY A 9 -5.22 6.74 -1.95
C GLY A 9 -4.29 5.62 -2.34
N LYS A 10 -4.69 4.75 -3.28
CA LYS A 10 -3.83 3.67 -3.77
C LYS A 10 -2.53 4.22 -4.39
N LEU A 11 -2.63 5.27 -5.18
CA LEU A 11 -1.46 5.90 -5.80
C LEU A 11 -0.51 6.49 -4.75
N LYS A 12 -1.07 7.17 -3.74
CA LYS A 12 -0.26 7.74 -2.66
C LYS A 12 0.43 6.67 -1.84
N ILE A 13 -0.27 5.59 -1.55
CA ILE A 13 0.30 4.46 -0.80
C ILE A 13 1.45 3.83 -1.60
N ALA A 14 1.28 3.61 -2.90
CA ALA A 14 2.33 3.04 -3.75
C ALA A 14 3.58 3.91 -3.76
N GLY A 15 3.43 5.24 -3.86
CA GLY A 15 4.54 6.18 -3.80
C GLY A 15 5.24 6.17 -2.46
N HIS A 16 4.47 6.15 -1.38
CA HIS A 16 5.01 6.09 -0.02
C HIS A 16 5.81 4.80 0.23
N VAL A 17 5.26 3.67 -0.20
CA VAL A 17 5.92 2.37 -0.08
C VAL A 17 7.28 2.38 -0.80
N ARG A 18 7.32 2.94 -2.00
CA ARG A 18 8.56 3.05 -2.78
C ARG A 18 9.61 3.86 -2.01
N GLU A 19 9.22 5.00 -1.45
CA GLU A 19 10.12 5.84 -0.67
C GLU A 19 10.64 5.12 0.58
N GLU A 20 9.76 4.43 1.29
CA GLU A 20 10.14 3.71 2.50
C GLU A 20 11.07 2.53 2.20
N LEU A 21 10.85 1.83 1.10
CA LEU A 21 11.74 0.75 0.66
C LEU A 21 13.13 1.30 0.33
N ASP A 22 13.19 2.44 -0.34
CA ASP A 22 14.46 3.09 -0.67
C ASP A 22 15.23 3.47 0.61
N ARG A 23 14.54 4.02 1.60
CA ARG A 23 15.16 4.37 2.89
C ARG A 23 15.67 3.14 3.63
N ALA A 24 14.95 2.04 3.53
CA ALA A 24 15.34 0.79 4.17
C ALA A 24 16.44 0.03 3.41
N GLY A 25 16.81 0.50 2.22
CA GLY A 25 17.81 -0.17 1.39
C GLY A 25 17.30 -1.45 0.76
N ILE A 26 15.97 -1.58 0.59
CA ILE A 26 15.34 -2.77 0.02
C ILE A 26 15.04 -2.50 -1.45
N THR A 27 15.50 -3.39 -2.32
CA THR A 27 15.17 -3.34 -3.75
C THR A 27 14.01 -4.29 -4.01
N ALA A 28 12.84 -3.72 -4.33
CA ALA A 28 11.67 -4.51 -4.66
C ALA A 28 11.63 -4.78 -6.16
N GLN A 29 11.31 -6.01 -6.53
CA GLN A 29 11.12 -6.40 -7.92
C GLN A 29 9.79 -5.88 -8.45
N SER A 30 8.78 -5.79 -7.60
CA SER A 30 7.46 -5.30 -7.97
C SER A 30 6.75 -4.72 -6.75
N ILE A 31 6.02 -3.64 -6.97
CA ILE A 31 5.14 -3.02 -5.97
C ILE A 31 3.80 -2.86 -6.65
N GLN A 32 2.78 -3.53 -6.12
CA GLN A 32 1.43 -3.47 -6.68
C GLN A 32 0.42 -3.24 -5.57
N ILE A 33 -0.61 -2.46 -5.86
CA ILE A 33 -1.75 -2.32 -4.97
C ILE A 33 -3.01 -2.50 -5.81
N LYS A 34 -3.81 -3.52 -5.47
CA LYS A 34 -4.99 -3.90 -6.22
C LYS A 34 -6.21 -3.89 -5.32
N SER A 35 -7.35 -3.52 -5.90
CA SER A 35 -8.62 -3.67 -5.21
C SER A 35 -8.94 -5.14 -5.01
N GLY A 36 -9.53 -5.48 -3.88
CA GLY A 36 -10.06 -6.83 -3.66
C GLY A 36 -11.15 -7.14 -4.67
N GLY A 37 -11.40 -8.40 -4.92
CA GLY A 37 -12.35 -8.86 -5.93
C GLY A 37 -13.82 -8.68 -5.57
N ILE A 38 -14.15 -7.99 -4.48
CA ILE A 38 -15.51 -7.77 -4.02
C ILE A 38 -15.94 -6.37 -4.41
N GLU A 39 -17.01 -6.27 -5.19
CA GLU A 39 -17.52 -4.98 -5.65
C GLU A 39 -18.40 -4.27 -4.63
N THR A 40 -18.94 -5.00 -3.67
CA THR A 40 -19.79 -4.41 -2.62
C THR A 40 -18.96 -3.81 -1.49
N PRO A 41 -19.30 -2.60 -1.01
CA PRO A 41 -18.58 -2.00 0.13
C PRO A 41 -18.77 -2.83 1.41
N PRO A 42 -17.80 -2.85 2.31
CA PRO A 42 -16.52 -2.15 2.20
C PRO A 42 -15.54 -2.87 1.29
N ARG A 43 -14.91 -2.13 0.40
CA ARG A 43 -13.90 -2.67 -0.48
C ARG A 43 -12.58 -2.80 0.28
N THR A 44 -11.70 -3.65 -0.23
CA THR A 44 -10.37 -3.81 0.33
C THR A 44 -9.34 -3.62 -0.78
N ALA A 45 -8.13 -3.30 -0.38
CA ALA A 45 -7.00 -3.23 -1.30
C ALA A 45 -5.89 -4.12 -0.76
N ARG A 46 -5.19 -4.79 -1.65
CA ARG A 46 -4.04 -5.62 -1.27
C ARG A 46 -2.77 -5.02 -1.86
N LEU A 47 -1.87 -4.67 -0.96
CA LEU A 47 -0.52 -4.23 -1.32
C LEU A 47 0.37 -5.47 -1.41
N THR A 48 0.99 -5.67 -2.55
CA THR A 48 1.91 -6.79 -2.77
C THR A 48 3.29 -6.24 -3.14
N ILE A 49 4.30 -6.66 -2.40
CA ILE A 49 5.69 -6.29 -2.66
C ILE A 49 6.47 -7.59 -2.87
N ILE A 50 7.18 -7.69 -3.99
CA ILE A 50 8.01 -8.86 -4.28
C ILE A 50 9.47 -8.48 -4.07
N VAL A 51 10.12 -9.15 -3.12
CA VAL A 51 11.54 -8.98 -2.80
C VAL A 51 12.21 -10.34 -2.88
N ASN A 52 13.26 -10.45 -3.67
CA ASN A 52 13.99 -11.70 -3.89
C ASN A 52 13.08 -12.86 -4.35
N GLY A 53 12.09 -12.53 -5.16
CA GLY A 53 11.13 -13.52 -5.67
C GLY A 53 10.06 -13.94 -4.68
N ILE A 54 10.05 -13.38 -3.47
CA ILE A 54 9.09 -13.74 -2.43
C ILE A 54 8.04 -12.63 -2.31
N PRO A 55 6.75 -12.94 -2.55
CA PRO A 55 5.70 -11.95 -2.41
C PRO A 55 5.32 -11.75 -0.94
N ALA A 56 5.12 -10.52 -0.56
CA ALA A 56 4.59 -10.16 0.75
C ALA A 56 3.34 -9.32 0.54
N ASN A 57 2.28 -9.63 1.27
CA ASN A 57 0.97 -9.00 1.10
C ASN A 57 0.53 -8.28 2.37
N LEU A 58 -0.10 -7.14 2.18
CA LEU A 58 -0.72 -6.38 3.26
C LEU A 58 -2.12 -5.96 2.80
N ASP A 59 -3.14 -6.34 3.56
CA ASP A 59 -4.52 -5.97 3.26
C ASP A 59 -4.86 -4.65 3.95
N LEU A 60 -5.51 -3.76 3.19
CA LEU A 60 -5.95 -2.45 3.65
C LEU A 60 -7.45 -2.32 3.48
N LYS A 61 -8.10 -1.67 4.43
CA LYS A 61 -9.54 -1.41 4.37
C LYS A 61 -9.81 -0.20 3.48
N GLU A 62 -11.03 -0.12 2.94
CA GLU A 62 -11.43 0.98 2.07
C GLU A 62 -11.18 2.35 2.71
N ASN A 63 -11.60 2.53 3.97
CA ASN A 63 -11.40 3.80 4.66
C ASN A 63 -9.92 4.13 4.88
N GLU A 64 -9.09 3.12 5.14
CA GLU A 64 -7.64 3.33 5.28
C GLU A 64 -7.02 3.85 3.99
N VAL A 65 -7.48 3.34 2.85
CA VAL A 65 -7.00 3.77 1.53
C VAL A 65 -7.52 5.16 1.19
N GLU A 66 -8.80 5.42 1.41
CA GLU A 66 -9.41 6.73 1.12
C GLU A 66 -8.78 7.85 1.96
N ASP A 67 -8.45 7.57 3.21
CA ASP A 67 -7.80 8.53 4.10
C ASP A 67 -6.41 8.94 3.59
N CYS A 68 -5.84 8.18 2.67
CA CYS A 68 -4.54 8.48 2.06
C CYS A 68 -4.65 9.28 0.75
N GLU A 69 -5.82 9.84 0.43
CA GLU A 69 -6.05 10.57 -0.82
C GLU A 69 -4.98 11.64 -1.08
N PHE A 70 -4.57 12.35 -0.04
CA PHE A 70 -3.57 13.42 -0.16
C PHE A 70 -2.23 13.06 0.43
N ILE A 71 -2.22 12.36 1.55
CA ILE A 71 -0.99 11.99 2.26
C ILE A 71 -1.23 10.71 3.05
N VAL A 72 -0.25 9.81 3.01
CA VAL A 72 -0.30 8.59 3.83
C VAL A 72 0.00 8.97 5.27
N ALA A 73 -0.98 8.82 6.15
CA ALA A 73 -0.88 9.25 7.55
C ALA A 73 -1.67 8.32 8.47
N GLY A 74 -1.56 8.57 9.78
CA GLY A 74 -2.32 7.84 10.79
C GLY A 74 -2.01 6.37 10.86
N GLU A 75 -3.04 5.56 11.10
CA GLU A 75 -2.90 4.12 11.24
C GLU A 75 -2.36 3.44 9.99
N THR A 76 -2.77 3.94 8.81
CA THR A 76 -2.30 3.38 7.54
C THR A 76 -0.80 3.55 7.39
N TRP A 77 -0.28 4.74 7.74
CA TRP A 77 1.15 5.01 7.72
C TRP A 77 1.91 4.04 8.65
N HIS A 78 1.43 3.86 9.88
CA HIS A 78 2.05 2.95 10.85
C HIS A 78 2.01 1.51 10.35
N LYS A 79 0.88 1.08 9.79
CA LYS A 79 0.68 -0.26 9.27
C LYS A 79 1.66 -0.58 8.15
N ILE A 80 1.80 0.34 7.20
CA ILE A 80 2.70 0.19 6.06
C ILE A 80 4.16 0.20 6.52
N THR A 81 4.52 1.12 7.40
CA THR A 81 5.89 1.23 7.92
C THR A 81 6.29 -0.05 8.66
N ALA A 82 5.40 -0.59 9.49
CA ALA A 82 5.64 -1.84 10.20
C ALA A 82 5.80 -3.03 9.23
N PHE A 83 4.98 -3.06 8.19
CA PHE A 83 5.06 -4.08 7.15
C PHE A 83 6.42 -4.06 6.45
N ILE A 84 6.87 -2.88 6.04
CA ILE A 84 8.17 -2.71 5.38
C ILE A 84 9.31 -3.07 6.35
N GLY A 85 9.19 -2.70 7.62
CA GLY A 85 10.17 -3.06 8.63
C GLY A 85 10.36 -4.57 8.77
N ARG A 86 9.29 -5.34 8.60
CA ARG A 86 9.36 -6.81 8.60
C ARG A 86 10.09 -7.35 7.38
N LEU A 87 9.97 -6.68 6.24
CA LEU A 87 10.66 -7.08 5.01
C LEU A 87 12.17 -6.83 5.10
N ALA A 88 12.58 -5.87 5.92
CA ALA A 88 13.99 -5.50 6.09
C ALA A 88 14.78 -6.48 6.96
N ARG A 89 14.11 -7.44 7.58
CA ARG A 89 14.75 -8.42 8.46
C ARG A 89 15.19 -9.68 7.73
#